data_03a2c71a292a5fdbd97f4fab6e4da344
#
_entry.id   03a2c71a292a5fdbd97f4fab6e4da344
#
_cell.length_a   1.000
_cell.length_b   1.000
_cell.length_c   1.000
_cell.angle_alpha   90.00
_cell.angle_beta   90.00
_cell.angle_gamma   90.00
#
_symmetry.space_group_name_H-M   'P 1'
#
loop_
_entity.id
_entity.type
_entity.pdbx_description
1 polymer ?
#
loop_
_entity_poly.entity_id
_entity_poly.type
_entity_poly.pdbx_seq_one_letter_code
_entity_poly.pdbx_strand_id
1 'polypeptide(L)'
;MKIYKIACIPGDGIGKEVVPAGQEVLAALASSSRSFGFEFENFGWGGDWYRAHGEMMPAKGLDALRQKDAILFGSAGDPDIADHITLWGLRLKICQGFDQYANVRPTRILPGIDAPLKRCRPQDLDWVIVRENSEGEYAGVGGRVHQGQPIEAATDVSMMTRAGVERIMRFAFRLAQSRPRKLLTVVTKSNAQRHAMVMWDEIALQISGEFPDVKWDKELVDAATARMVNRPATLDTLVATNLHADILSDLAAALAGSLGIAPTGNIDPERRYPSMFEPIHGSAFDIMGKGLANPVGTFWSCVMLLEHLGEVEAARTLMQAIEQVTAEPALHTRDLGGNATTQQVTQAVRDRIAAMARQPV
;
A
#
# COMPACT_ATOMS: atom_id res chain seq x y z
N MET A 1 -27.84 9.01 6.93
CA MET A 1 -26.76 8.00 6.92
C MET A 1 -26.10 8.06 5.56
N LYS A 2 -24.79 8.30 5.50
CA LYS A 2 -24.03 8.32 4.25
C LYS A 2 -23.70 6.89 3.83
N ILE A 3 -23.94 6.54 2.56
CA ILE A 3 -23.61 5.22 2.02
C ILE A 3 -22.44 5.38 1.05
N TYR A 4 -21.35 4.68 1.32
CA TYR A 4 -20.16 4.64 0.47
C TYR A 4 -20.20 3.43 -0.47
N LYS A 5 -19.97 3.66 -1.74
CA LYS A 5 -19.87 2.62 -2.77
C LYS A 5 -18.44 2.15 -2.93
N ILE A 6 -18.15 0.95 -2.51
CA ILE A 6 -16.79 0.38 -2.55
C ILE A 6 -16.71 -0.70 -3.62
N ALA A 7 -15.80 -0.51 -4.59
CA ALA A 7 -15.41 -1.58 -5.49
C ALA A 7 -14.48 -2.54 -4.76
N CYS A 8 -14.81 -3.81 -4.76
CA CYS A 8 -14.00 -4.87 -4.18
C CYS A 8 -13.43 -5.75 -5.30
N ILE A 9 -12.12 -5.77 -5.43
CA ILE A 9 -11.40 -6.54 -6.45
C ILE A 9 -10.49 -7.53 -5.72
N PRO A 10 -10.95 -8.77 -5.43
CA PRO A 10 -10.11 -9.78 -4.79
C PRO A 10 -8.84 -10.08 -5.59
N GLY A 11 -8.92 -10.05 -6.91
CA GLY A 11 -7.81 -10.39 -7.79
C GLY A 11 -7.43 -11.87 -7.66
N ASP A 12 -6.15 -12.13 -7.39
CA ASP A 12 -5.56 -13.46 -7.44
C ASP A 12 -5.20 -14.01 -6.04
N GLY A 13 -4.94 -15.29 -5.96
CA GLY A 13 -4.39 -15.95 -4.78
C GLY A 13 -5.18 -15.67 -3.49
N ILE A 14 -4.46 -15.31 -2.44
CA ILE A 14 -5.03 -15.00 -1.10
C ILE A 14 -5.89 -13.74 -1.08
N GLY A 15 -5.85 -12.89 -2.11
CA GLY A 15 -6.77 -11.76 -2.23
C GLY A 15 -8.24 -12.19 -2.17
N LYS A 16 -8.54 -13.41 -2.62
CA LYS A 16 -9.88 -14.03 -2.54
C LYS A 16 -10.32 -14.36 -1.11
N GLU A 17 -9.40 -14.36 -0.15
CA GLU A 17 -9.67 -14.58 1.28
C GLU A 17 -9.65 -13.27 2.06
N VAL A 18 -8.65 -12.41 1.83
CA VAL A 18 -8.43 -11.22 2.66
C VAL A 18 -9.37 -10.06 2.29
N VAL A 19 -9.83 -9.94 1.03
CA VAL A 19 -10.81 -8.90 0.64
C VAL A 19 -12.18 -9.14 1.27
N PRO A 20 -12.77 -10.35 1.23
CA PRO A 20 -13.99 -10.64 2.00
C PRO A 20 -13.83 -10.37 3.50
N ALA A 21 -12.68 -10.72 4.09
CA ALA A 21 -12.39 -10.39 5.49
C ALA A 21 -12.40 -8.86 5.75
N GLY A 22 -11.84 -8.08 4.83
CA GLY A 22 -11.90 -6.61 4.86
C GLY A 22 -13.34 -6.08 4.78
N GLN A 23 -14.18 -6.64 3.91
CA GLN A 23 -15.61 -6.29 3.83
C GLN A 23 -16.34 -6.56 5.15
N GLU A 24 -16.04 -7.69 5.81
CA GLU A 24 -16.66 -8.06 7.09
C GLU A 24 -16.33 -7.06 8.20
N VAL A 25 -15.08 -6.61 8.33
CA VAL A 25 -14.70 -5.64 9.37
C VAL A 25 -15.26 -4.25 9.07
N LEU A 26 -15.30 -3.82 7.82
CA LEU A 26 -15.95 -2.56 7.41
C LEU A 26 -17.46 -2.59 7.71
N ALA A 27 -18.14 -3.71 7.42
CA ALA A 27 -19.57 -3.87 7.73
C ALA A 27 -19.84 -3.86 9.25
N ALA A 28 -18.96 -4.47 10.05
CA ALA A 28 -19.05 -4.42 11.52
C ALA A 28 -18.92 -3.02 12.07
N LEU A 29 -17.99 -2.22 11.54
CA LEU A 29 -17.84 -0.79 11.92
C LEU A 29 -19.08 0.03 11.56
N ALA A 30 -19.60 -0.12 10.34
CA ALA A 30 -20.80 0.58 9.89
C ALA A 30 -22.01 0.26 10.80
N SER A 31 -22.17 -1.03 11.15
CA SER A 31 -23.23 -1.47 12.05
C SER A 31 -23.11 -0.89 13.46
N SER A 32 -21.89 -0.67 13.93
CA SER A 32 -21.61 -0.11 15.25
C SER A 32 -21.78 1.41 15.28
N SER A 33 -21.35 2.11 14.24
CA SER A 33 -21.40 3.59 14.16
C SER A 33 -22.79 4.14 13.87
N ARG A 34 -23.60 3.47 13.04
CA ARG A 34 -24.91 3.91 12.53
C ARG A 34 -24.91 5.26 11.79
N SER A 35 -23.75 5.89 11.58
CA SER A 35 -23.62 7.20 10.91
C SER A 35 -23.38 7.05 9.40
N PHE A 36 -22.74 5.97 9.01
CA PHE A 36 -22.44 5.62 7.61
C PHE A 36 -22.71 4.13 7.33
N GLY A 37 -22.66 3.76 6.06
CA GLY A 37 -22.78 2.38 5.60
C GLY A 37 -21.96 2.14 4.33
N PHE A 38 -21.89 0.90 3.89
CA PHE A 38 -21.20 0.50 2.67
C PHE A 38 -22.12 -0.27 1.72
N GLU A 39 -21.97 0.01 0.44
CA GLU A 39 -22.46 -0.80 -0.67
C GLU A 39 -21.23 -1.39 -1.37
N PHE A 40 -21.02 -2.70 -1.21
CA PHE A 40 -19.90 -3.41 -1.83
C PHE A 40 -20.30 -3.98 -3.18
N GLU A 41 -19.50 -3.69 -4.20
CA GLU A 41 -19.61 -4.33 -5.51
C GLU A 41 -18.34 -5.14 -5.80
N ASN A 42 -18.50 -6.44 -6.00
CA ASN A 42 -17.39 -7.35 -6.21
C ASN A 42 -17.12 -7.52 -7.71
N PHE A 43 -15.87 -7.36 -8.10
CA PHE A 43 -15.38 -7.53 -9.45
C PHE A 43 -14.43 -8.72 -9.51
N GLY A 44 -14.81 -9.76 -10.23
CA GLY A 44 -14.04 -11.00 -10.37
C GLY A 44 -12.91 -10.90 -11.39
N TRP A 45 -12.17 -9.76 -11.38
CA TRP A 45 -11.06 -9.49 -12.29
C TRP A 45 -9.75 -10.08 -11.74
N GLY A 46 -8.85 -10.49 -12.63
CA GLY A 46 -7.61 -11.15 -12.28
C GLY A 46 -7.30 -12.31 -13.22
N GLY A 47 -6.53 -13.29 -12.77
CA GLY A 47 -6.11 -14.45 -13.55
C GLY A 47 -7.26 -15.33 -14.05
N ASP A 48 -8.31 -15.51 -13.24
CA ASP A 48 -9.51 -16.25 -13.69
C ASP A 48 -10.24 -15.53 -14.83
N TRP A 49 -10.34 -14.21 -14.75
CA TRP A 49 -10.90 -13.39 -15.81
C TRP A 49 -10.04 -13.47 -17.07
N TYR A 50 -8.71 -13.41 -16.90
CA TYR A 50 -7.76 -13.53 -18.01
C TYR A 50 -7.89 -14.86 -18.75
N ARG A 51 -8.01 -15.99 -18.03
CA ARG A 51 -8.20 -17.31 -18.66
C ARG A 51 -9.48 -17.38 -19.49
N ALA A 52 -10.52 -16.68 -19.07
CA ALA A 52 -11.81 -16.69 -19.76
C ALA A 52 -11.90 -15.70 -20.94
N HIS A 53 -11.18 -14.55 -20.86
CA HIS A 53 -11.39 -13.43 -21.78
C HIS A 53 -10.12 -12.91 -22.47
N GLY A 54 -8.92 -13.37 -22.07
CA GLY A 54 -7.64 -12.89 -22.61
C GLY A 54 -7.19 -11.53 -22.11
N GLU A 55 -7.88 -10.93 -21.14
CA GLU A 55 -7.54 -9.67 -20.50
C GLU A 55 -7.77 -9.74 -18.99
N MET A 56 -6.99 -9.01 -18.18
CA MET A 56 -7.06 -9.07 -16.71
C MET A 56 -8.30 -8.36 -16.13
N MET A 57 -8.88 -7.42 -16.87
CA MET A 57 -10.13 -6.70 -16.58
C MET A 57 -10.77 -6.22 -17.87
N PRO A 58 -12.10 -6.02 -17.93
CA PRO A 58 -12.77 -5.52 -19.12
C PRO A 58 -12.20 -4.20 -19.63
N ALA A 59 -12.24 -3.98 -20.94
CA ALA A 59 -11.78 -2.72 -21.55
C ALA A 59 -12.45 -1.47 -20.94
N LYS A 60 -13.74 -1.57 -20.55
CA LYS A 60 -14.50 -0.52 -19.84
C LYS A 60 -14.47 -0.63 -18.33
N GLY A 61 -13.57 -1.43 -17.75
CA GLY A 61 -13.50 -1.63 -16.30
C GLY A 61 -13.26 -0.35 -15.51
N LEU A 62 -12.45 0.58 -16.03
CA LEU A 62 -12.23 1.88 -15.38
C LEU A 62 -13.53 2.71 -15.30
N ASP A 63 -14.43 2.62 -16.28
CA ASP A 63 -15.70 3.35 -16.24
C ASP A 63 -16.61 2.83 -15.12
N ALA A 64 -16.61 1.52 -14.88
CA ALA A 64 -17.34 0.92 -13.76
C ALA A 64 -16.78 1.34 -12.40
N LEU A 65 -15.46 1.41 -12.27
CA LEU A 65 -14.79 1.84 -11.04
C LEU A 65 -14.95 3.33 -10.76
N ARG A 66 -15.04 4.18 -11.79
CA ARG A 66 -15.16 5.65 -11.69
C ARG A 66 -16.36 6.10 -10.85
N GLN A 67 -17.39 5.26 -10.76
CA GLN A 67 -18.62 5.53 -10.02
C GLN A 67 -18.54 5.15 -8.54
N LYS A 68 -17.36 4.73 -8.06
CA LYS A 68 -17.14 4.29 -6.68
C LYS A 68 -16.45 5.38 -5.86
N ASP A 69 -16.65 5.33 -4.54
CA ASP A 69 -15.99 6.25 -3.61
C ASP A 69 -14.56 5.80 -3.29
N ALA A 70 -14.31 4.50 -3.31
CA ALA A 70 -12.98 3.89 -3.13
C ALA A 70 -12.93 2.47 -3.69
N ILE A 71 -11.72 1.93 -3.82
CA ILE A 71 -11.45 0.57 -4.27
C ILE A 71 -10.72 -0.18 -3.14
N LEU A 72 -11.23 -1.35 -2.76
CA LEU A 72 -10.53 -2.32 -1.92
C LEU A 72 -10.01 -3.44 -2.83
N PHE A 73 -8.69 -3.56 -2.92
CA PHE A 73 -8.01 -4.48 -3.82
C PHE A 73 -7.28 -5.57 -3.00
N GLY A 74 -7.21 -6.79 -3.51
CA GLY A 74 -6.50 -7.87 -2.85
C GLY A 74 -5.07 -8.00 -3.35
N SER A 75 -4.87 -8.72 -4.44
CA SER A 75 -3.55 -8.94 -5.04
C SER A 75 -3.65 -9.23 -6.54
N ALA A 76 -2.56 -9.00 -7.25
CA ALA A 76 -2.40 -9.38 -8.65
C ALA A 76 -1.14 -10.22 -8.79
N GLY A 77 -1.25 -11.32 -9.54
CA GLY A 77 -0.15 -12.24 -9.82
C GLY A 77 -0.66 -13.68 -9.81
N ASP A 78 -0.40 -14.40 -10.88
CA ASP A 78 -0.81 -15.79 -11.08
C ASP A 78 0.39 -16.55 -11.65
N PRO A 79 0.81 -17.66 -11.05
CA PRO A 79 2.04 -18.38 -11.45
C PRO A 79 2.00 -18.90 -12.89
N ASP A 80 0.79 -19.07 -13.46
CA ASP A 80 0.61 -19.55 -14.84
C ASP A 80 0.47 -18.39 -15.86
N ILE A 81 0.52 -17.13 -15.40
CA ILE A 81 0.39 -15.93 -16.24
C ILE A 81 1.62 -15.05 -16.00
N ALA A 82 2.27 -14.61 -17.06
CA ALA A 82 3.48 -13.78 -16.92
C ALA A 82 3.23 -12.51 -16.10
N ASP A 83 4.13 -12.18 -15.17
CA ASP A 83 3.99 -11.10 -14.20
C ASP A 83 3.67 -9.73 -14.85
N HIS A 84 4.29 -9.44 -16.01
CA HIS A 84 4.00 -8.21 -16.73
C HIS A 84 2.56 -8.15 -17.26
N ILE A 85 1.88 -9.28 -17.51
CA ILE A 85 0.48 -9.32 -17.90
C ILE A 85 -0.42 -9.06 -16.68
N THR A 86 -0.18 -9.77 -15.59
CA THR A 86 -1.01 -9.65 -14.38
C THR A 86 -0.94 -8.26 -13.77
N LEU A 87 0.27 -7.71 -13.61
CA LEU A 87 0.49 -6.42 -13.00
C LEU A 87 0.01 -5.25 -13.88
N TRP A 88 0.43 -5.24 -15.16
CA TRP A 88 0.08 -4.17 -16.10
C TRP A 88 -1.38 -4.23 -16.56
N GLY A 89 -1.96 -5.43 -16.63
CA GLY A 89 -3.34 -5.61 -17.09
C GLY A 89 -4.40 -5.26 -16.05
N LEU A 90 -4.05 -5.19 -14.77
CA LEU A 90 -5.01 -4.93 -13.69
C LEU A 90 -4.57 -3.79 -12.78
N ARG A 91 -3.61 -4.03 -11.87
CA ARG A 91 -3.24 -3.06 -10.83
C ARG A 91 -2.70 -1.75 -11.40
N LEU A 92 -1.69 -1.81 -12.26
CA LEU A 92 -1.10 -0.61 -12.86
C LEU A 92 -2.08 0.10 -13.78
N LYS A 93 -2.93 -0.65 -14.51
CA LYS A 93 -3.98 -0.07 -15.36
C LYS A 93 -4.96 0.78 -14.54
N ILE A 94 -5.32 0.36 -13.34
CA ILE A 94 -6.17 1.14 -12.42
C ILE A 94 -5.39 2.35 -11.89
N CYS A 95 -4.19 2.16 -11.36
CA CYS A 95 -3.39 3.24 -10.79
C CYS A 95 -3.12 4.36 -11.79
N GLN A 96 -2.69 4.00 -13.00
CA GLN A 96 -2.39 4.96 -14.07
C GLN A 96 -3.66 5.59 -14.63
N GLY A 97 -4.71 4.79 -14.86
CA GLY A 97 -5.99 5.26 -15.40
C GLY A 97 -6.73 6.26 -14.48
N PHE A 98 -6.47 6.20 -13.19
CA PHE A 98 -7.02 7.12 -12.19
C PHE A 98 -6.00 8.09 -11.61
N ASP A 99 -4.83 8.21 -12.23
CA ASP A 99 -3.76 9.10 -11.79
C ASP A 99 -3.51 9.04 -10.27
N GLN A 100 -3.52 7.82 -9.72
CA GLN A 100 -3.24 7.55 -8.31
C GLN A 100 -1.72 7.68 -8.08
N TYR A 101 -1.20 8.88 -8.24
CA TYR A 101 0.25 9.11 -8.32
C TYR A 101 0.97 9.06 -6.97
N ALA A 102 0.25 9.15 -5.87
CA ALA A 102 0.84 9.03 -4.54
C ALA A 102 0.51 7.67 -3.94
N ASN A 103 1.52 6.81 -3.80
CA ASN A 103 1.38 5.56 -3.08
C ASN A 103 1.93 5.74 -1.66
N VAL A 104 1.11 5.46 -0.66
CA VAL A 104 1.41 5.69 0.76
C VAL A 104 1.47 4.37 1.49
N ARG A 105 2.61 4.08 2.13
CA ARG A 105 2.90 2.82 2.82
C ARG A 105 3.35 3.09 4.26
N PRO A 106 2.43 3.19 5.22
CA PRO A 106 2.80 3.30 6.63
C PRO A 106 3.36 1.97 7.12
N THR A 107 4.37 2.05 7.96
CA THR A 107 5.04 0.88 8.53
C THR A 107 5.40 1.17 9.98
N ARG A 108 4.91 0.33 10.89
CA ARG A 108 5.29 0.38 12.31
C ARG A 108 5.22 -1.01 12.94
N ILE A 109 5.95 -1.22 14.01
CA ILE A 109 5.85 -2.45 14.81
C ILE A 109 4.54 -2.38 15.59
N LEU A 110 3.60 -3.27 15.28
CA LEU A 110 2.34 -3.39 16.00
C LEU A 110 2.55 -4.09 17.36
N PRO A 111 1.69 -3.82 18.36
CA PRO A 111 1.76 -4.50 19.65
C PRO A 111 1.77 -6.03 19.51
N GLY A 112 2.65 -6.70 20.22
CA GLY A 112 2.80 -8.16 20.20
C GLY A 112 3.57 -8.73 19.03
N ILE A 113 4.00 -7.89 18.07
CA ILE A 113 4.78 -8.34 16.91
C ILE A 113 6.28 -8.24 17.21
N ASP A 114 7.01 -9.33 16.97
CA ASP A 114 8.45 -9.37 17.08
C ASP A 114 9.12 -8.84 15.82
N ALA A 115 9.92 -7.79 15.99
CA ALA A 115 10.75 -7.24 14.92
C ALA A 115 12.11 -7.96 14.85
N PRO A 116 12.68 -8.17 13.65
CA PRO A 116 13.98 -8.86 13.53
C PRO A 116 15.17 -8.03 14.02
N LEU A 117 14.97 -6.75 14.32
CA LEU A 117 16.03 -5.84 14.78
C LEU A 117 16.28 -5.98 16.28
N LYS A 118 17.46 -6.46 16.68
CA LYS A 118 17.83 -6.74 18.09
C LYS A 118 17.75 -5.54 19.05
N ARG A 119 17.85 -4.31 18.56
CA ARG A 119 17.91 -3.08 19.36
C ARG A 119 16.88 -2.05 18.87
N CYS A 120 15.71 -2.50 18.43
CA CYS A 120 14.63 -1.67 17.97
C CYS A 120 13.46 -1.78 18.94
N ARG A 121 13.02 -0.66 19.48
CA ARG A 121 11.77 -0.60 20.26
C ARG A 121 10.63 -0.31 19.30
N PRO A 122 9.37 -0.64 19.60
CA PRO A 122 8.25 -0.37 18.72
C PRO A 122 8.18 1.08 18.21
N GLN A 123 8.47 2.06 19.08
CA GLN A 123 8.46 3.49 18.72
C GLN A 123 9.66 3.94 17.86
N ASP A 124 10.69 3.12 17.72
CA ASP A 124 11.86 3.43 16.88
C ASP A 124 11.60 3.15 15.40
N LEU A 125 10.56 2.38 15.07
CA LEU A 125 10.12 2.08 13.73
C LEU A 125 8.64 2.49 13.57
N ASP A 126 8.44 3.71 13.14
CA ASP A 126 7.15 4.31 12.77
C ASP A 126 7.41 5.24 11.59
N TRP A 127 7.33 4.67 10.39
CA TRP A 127 7.64 5.35 9.13
C TRP A 127 6.44 5.41 8.21
N VAL A 128 6.49 6.37 7.27
CA VAL A 128 5.61 6.37 6.11
C VAL A 128 6.47 6.54 4.87
N ILE A 129 6.41 5.57 3.96
CA ILE A 129 7.08 5.64 2.67
C ILE A 129 6.09 6.16 1.65
N VAL A 130 6.42 7.27 1.02
CA VAL A 130 5.70 7.87 -0.10
C VAL A 130 6.39 7.44 -1.39
N ARG A 131 5.69 6.66 -2.20
CA ARG A 131 6.15 6.17 -3.50
C ARG A 131 5.53 7.02 -4.59
N GLU A 132 6.34 7.58 -5.48
CA GLU A 132 5.85 8.05 -6.78
C GLU A 132 5.28 6.85 -7.54
N ASN A 133 4.04 6.93 -8.02
CA ASN A 133 3.30 5.74 -8.45
C ASN A 133 2.86 5.77 -9.93
N SER A 134 3.34 6.73 -10.71
CA SER A 134 2.90 6.96 -12.10
C SER A 134 4.02 6.97 -13.13
N GLU A 135 5.24 7.20 -12.72
CA GLU A 135 6.40 7.43 -13.58
C GLU A 135 7.59 6.51 -13.17
N GLY A 136 8.80 6.87 -13.53
CA GLY A 136 10.01 6.14 -13.25
C GLY A 136 10.14 4.90 -14.12
N GLU A 137 10.57 3.82 -13.51
CA GLU A 137 10.76 2.51 -14.16
C GLU A 137 9.42 1.87 -14.57
N TYR A 138 8.32 2.27 -13.93
CA TYR A 138 6.96 1.83 -14.23
C TYR A 138 6.24 2.75 -15.22
N ALA A 139 6.94 3.66 -15.90
CA ALA A 139 6.35 4.49 -16.96
C ALA A 139 5.97 3.69 -18.22
N GLY A 140 6.47 2.45 -18.36
CA GLY A 140 6.18 1.58 -19.49
C GLY A 140 6.85 2.04 -20.81
N VAL A 141 7.91 2.81 -20.72
CA VAL A 141 8.67 3.30 -21.88
C VAL A 141 9.85 2.39 -22.13
N GLY A 142 9.90 1.80 -23.32
CA GLY A 142 10.97 0.87 -23.69
C GLY A 142 10.63 0.11 -24.95
N GLY A 143 11.43 -0.91 -25.22
CA GLY A 143 11.21 -1.77 -26.37
C GLY A 143 12.18 -2.93 -26.44
N ARG A 144 11.85 -3.87 -27.33
CA ARG A 144 12.64 -5.08 -27.58
C ARG A 144 12.77 -5.30 -29.07
N VAL A 145 13.98 -5.49 -29.55
CA VAL A 145 14.30 -5.67 -30.97
C VAL A 145 15.05 -6.99 -31.18
N HIS A 146 15.02 -7.52 -32.41
CA HIS A 146 15.64 -8.78 -32.81
C HIS A 146 15.24 -9.98 -31.92
N GLN A 147 13.97 -10.03 -31.53
CA GLN A 147 13.46 -11.07 -30.63
C GLN A 147 13.76 -12.49 -31.18
N GLY A 148 14.27 -13.35 -30.29
CA GLY A 148 14.64 -14.73 -30.63
C GLY A 148 15.95 -14.87 -31.43
N GLN A 149 16.72 -13.80 -31.65
CA GLN A 149 18.00 -13.81 -32.33
C GLN A 149 19.17 -13.59 -31.36
N PRO A 150 20.39 -14.04 -31.69
CA PRO A 150 21.57 -13.83 -30.81
C PRO A 150 21.93 -12.37 -30.54
N ILE A 151 21.44 -11.44 -31.37
CA ILE A 151 21.64 -9.98 -31.24
C ILE A 151 20.41 -9.30 -30.60
N GLU A 152 19.55 -10.05 -29.96
CA GLU A 152 18.38 -9.51 -29.28
C GLU A 152 18.77 -8.46 -28.24
N ALA A 153 18.07 -7.33 -28.24
CA ALA A 153 18.28 -6.24 -27.29
C ALA A 153 16.95 -5.74 -26.74
N ALA A 154 16.93 -5.41 -25.45
CA ALA A 154 15.79 -4.83 -24.76
C ALA A 154 16.22 -3.58 -23.99
N THR A 155 15.32 -2.60 -23.90
CA THR A 155 15.50 -1.39 -23.11
C THR A 155 14.26 -1.10 -22.32
N ASP A 156 14.42 -0.70 -21.05
CA ASP A 156 13.41 -0.05 -20.23
C ASP A 156 13.96 1.33 -19.85
N VAL A 157 13.12 2.34 -19.95
CA VAL A 157 13.51 3.72 -19.71
C VAL A 157 12.84 4.22 -18.43
N SER A 158 13.66 4.56 -17.43
CA SER A 158 13.18 5.31 -16.26
C SER A 158 12.91 6.76 -16.67
N MET A 159 11.63 7.10 -16.80
CA MET A 159 11.18 8.43 -17.25
C MET A 159 10.53 9.17 -16.09
N MET A 160 11.01 10.40 -15.82
CA MET A 160 10.45 11.28 -14.81
C MET A 160 10.18 12.65 -15.43
N THR A 161 8.97 13.16 -15.23
CA THR A 161 8.64 14.54 -15.61
C THR A 161 8.82 15.49 -14.44
N ARG A 162 9.14 16.74 -14.70
CA ARG A 162 9.18 17.77 -13.65
C ARG A 162 7.85 17.86 -12.91
N ALA A 163 6.73 17.82 -13.63
CA ALA A 163 5.39 17.88 -13.03
C ALA A 163 5.12 16.70 -12.08
N GLY A 164 5.48 15.47 -12.50
CA GLY A 164 5.34 14.27 -11.65
C GLY A 164 6.18 14.34 -10.39
N VAL A 165 7.45 14.76 -10.53
CA VAL A 165 8.35 14.92 -9.38
C VAL A 165 7.88 16.03 -8.44
N GLU A 166 7.47 17.18 -8.96
CA GLU A 166 6.97 18.29 -8.13
C GLU A 166 5.73 17.90 -7.32
N ARG A 167 4.77 17.22 -7.93
CA ARG A 167 3.52 16.84 -7.24
C ARG A 167 3.77 15.82 -6.13
N ILE A 168 4.62 14.82 -6.35
CA ILE A 168 4.91 13.84 -5.31
C ILE A 168 5.78 14.43 -4.19
N MET A 169 6.70 15.34 -4.50
CA MET A 169 7.48 16.05 -3.48
C MET A 169 6.57 16.90 -2.60
N ARG A 170 5.68 17.73 -3.17
CA ARG A 170 4.71 18.51 -2.38
C ARG A 170 3.82 17.62 -1.52
N PHE A 171 3.38 16.48 -2.06
CA PHE A 171 2.61 15.52 -1.28
C PHE A 171 3.42 14.99 -0.08
N ALA A 172 4.66 14.57 -0.29
CA ALA A 172 5.52 14.03 0.75
C ALA A 172 5.87 15.08 1.82
N PHE A 173 6.17 16.32 1.44
CA PHE A 173 6.41 17.42 2.38
C PHE A 173 5.16 17.75 3.21
N ARG A 174 3.97 17.79 2.61
CA ARG A 174 2.70 17.98 3.34
C ARG A 174 2.45 16.84 4.32
N LEU A 175 2.69 15.61 3.91
CA LEU A 175 2.54 14.46 4.80
C LEU A 175 3.52 14.52 5.96
N ALA A 176 4.80 14.82 5.70
CA ALA A 176 5.80 15.01 6.74
C ALA A 176 5.41 16.17 7.70
N GLN A 177 4.89 17.27 7.16
CA GLN A 177 4.43 18.42 7.95
C GLN A 177 3.29 18.05 8.91
N SER A 178 2.41 17.12 8.52
CA SER A 178 1.30 16.65 9.35
C SER A 178 1.73 15.68 10.46
N ARG A 179 2.93 15.09 10.35
CA ARG A 179 3.46 14.16 11.36
C ARG A 179 4.17 14.91 12.50
N PRO A 180 4.16 14.40 13.73
CA PRO A 180 4.71 15.11 14.89
C PRO A 180 6.20 15.47 14.76
N ARG A 181 6.99 14.64 14.08
CA ARG A 181 8.45 14.85 13.94
C ARG A 181 8.81 15.82 12.82
N LYS A 182 7.93 16.03 11.86
CA LYS A 182 8.11 16.88 10.70
C LYS A 182 9.46 16.64 10.00
N LEU A 183 9.80 15.37 9.76
CA LEU A 183 11.05 14.95 9.16
C LEU A 183 10.78 14.22 7.85
N LEU A 184 11.45 14.62 6.77
CA LEU A 184 11.40 14.00 5.46
C LEU A 184 12.79 13.56 5.01
N THR A 185 12.94 12.29 4.64
CA THR A 185 14.12 11.78 3.94
C THR A 185 13.80 11.60 2.46
N VAL A 186 14.49 12.36 1.60
CA VAL A 186 14.38 12.25 0.15
C VAL A 186 15.37 11.21 -0.35
N VAL A 187 14.86 10.06 -0.79
CA VAL A 187 15.68 8.96 -1.29
C VAL A 187 16.01 9.19 -2.76
N THR A 188 17.26 9.03 -3.11
CA THR A 188 17.81 9.33 -4.45
C THR A 188 18.87 8.33 -4.90
N LYS A 189 19.26 8.37 -6.17
CA LYS A 189 20.45 7.72 -6.73
C LYS A 189 21.14 8.64 -7.74
N SER A 190 21.19 9.92 -7.45
CA SER A 190 21.73 10.96 -8.36
C SER A 190 23.22 10.81 -8.66
N ASN A 191 23.97 10.05 -7.85
CA ASN A 191 25.36 9.72 -8.15
C ASN A 191 25.50 8.71 -9.31
N ALA A 192 24.43 8.00 -9.69
CA ALA A 192 24.41 7.05 -10.79
C ALA A 192 23.49 7.51 -11.92
N GLN A 193 22.27 7.88 -11.62
CA GLN A 193 21.27 8.37 -12.58
C GLN A 193 21.34 9.91 -12.69
N ARG A 194 22.35 10.38 -13.41
CA ARG A 194 22.79 11.79 -13.42
C ARG A 194 21.83 12.78 -14.09
N HIS A 195 20.74 12.36 -14.68
CA HIS A 195 19.76 13.26 -15.30
C HIS A 195 18.46 13.29 -14.49
N ALA A 196 17.69 12.22 -14.49
CA ALA A 196 16.40 12.18 -13.81
C ALA A 196 16.53 12.36 -12.29
N MET A 197 17.50 11.70 -11.64
CA MET A 197 17.66 11.80 -10.19
C MET A 197 18.34 13.10 -9.74
N VAL A 198 19.12 13.77 -10.60
CA VAL A 198 19.60 15.13 -10.31
C VAL A 198 18.43 16.12 -10.35
N MET A 199 17.54 16.00 -11.36
CA MET A 199 16.31 16.80 -11.39
C MET A 199 15.41 16.52 -10.17
N TRP A 200 15.33 15.27 -9.70
CA TRP A 200 14.65 14.89 -8.46
C TRP A 200 15.19 15.63 -7.24
N ASP A 201 16.51 15.67 -7.08
CA ASP A 201 17.19 16.36 -5.99
C ASP A 201 16.99 17.90 -6.05
N GLU A 202 17.08 18.48 -7.25
CA GLU A 202 16.86 19.91 -7.47
C GLU A 202 15.44 20.34 -7.13
N ILE A 203 14.45 19.52 -7.52
CA ILE A 203 13.04 19.77 -7.21
C ILE A 203 12.78 19.62 -5.71
N ALA A 204 13.37 18.61 -5.05
CA ALA A 204 13.26 18.48 -3.60
C ALA A 204 13.77 19.72 -2.88
N LEU A 205 14.93 20.25 -3.29
CA LEU A 205 15.47 21.50 -2.74
C LEU A 205 14.55 22.70 -3.02
N GLN A 206 14.01 22.81 -4.23
CA GLN A 206 13.06 23.87 -4.59
C GLN A 206 11.81 23.82 -3.71
N ILE A 207 11.17 22.66 -3.62
CA ILE A 207 9.92 22.48 -2.87
C ILE A 207 10.11 22.63 -1.36
N SER A 208 11.28 22.28 -0.82
CA SER A 208 11.55 22.45 0.61
C SER A 208 11.39 23.90 1.08
N GLY A 209 11.58 24.88 0.19
CA GLY A 209 11.33 26.30 0.48
C GLY A 209 9.86 26.64 0.74
N GLU A 210 8.92 25.82 0.26
CA GLU A 210 7.48 25.94 0.54
C GLU A 210 7.11 25.42 1.94
N PHE A 211 8.00 24.65 2.62
CA PHE A 211 7.76 23.96 3.89
C PHE A 211 8.87 24.22 4.92
N PRO A 212 9.07 25.47 5.37
CA PRO A 212 10.21 25.84 6.22
C PRO A 212 10.21 25.20 7.61
N ASP A 213 9.09 24.63 8.04
CA ASP A 213 8.94 23.93 9.32
C ASP A 213 9.18 22.40 9.22
N VAL A 214 9.42 21.87 8.01
CA VAL A 214 9.79 20.47 7.78
C VAL A 214 11.31 20.36 7.68
N LYS A 215 11.91 19.57 8.58
CA LYS A 215 13.33 19.19 8.46
C LYS A 215 13.44 18.10 7.40
N TRP A 216 14.41 18.23 6.50
CA TRP A 216 14.62 17.20 5.50
C TRP A 216 16.10 16.92 5.28
N ASP A 217 16.38 15.70 4.85
CA ASP A 217 17.69 15.26 4.40
C ASP A 217 17.57 14.49 3.08
N LYS A 218 18.70 14.29 2.42
CA LYS A 218 18.82 13.50 1.21
C LYS A 218 19.69 12.28 1.48
N GLU A 219 19.24 11.11 1.07
CA GLU A 219 19.95 9.86 1.27
C GLU A 219 20.02 9.04 -0.03
N LEU A 220 21.16 8.45 -0.36
CA LEU A 220 21.26 7.49 -1.44
C LEU A 220 20.50 6.21 -1.07
N VAL A 221 19.81 5.57 -2.03
CA VAL A 221 18.94 4.42 -1.74
C VAL A 221 19.65 3.27 -1.03
N ASP A 222 20.89 2.97 -1.40
CA ASP A 222 21.72 1.97 -0.74
C ASP A 222 22.10 2.37 0.69
N ALA A 223 22.39 3.64 0.96
CA ALA A 223 22.61 4.14 2.29
C ALA A 223 21.31 4.17 3.11
N ALA A 224 20.17 4.45 2.48
CA ALA A 224 18.85 4.41 3.12
C ALA A 224 18.52 2.99 3.63
N THR A 225 18.79 1.93 2.85
CA THR A 225 18.61 0.55 3.31
C THR A 225 19.45 0.24 4.55
N ALA A 226 20.71 0.67 4.56
CA ALA A 226 21.58 0.51 5.73
C ALA A 226 21.08 1.33 6.95
N ARG A 227 20.56 2.55 6.72
CA ARG A 227 19.99 3.41 7.76
C ARG A 227 18.71 2.80 8.38
N MET A 228 17.84 2.20 7.56
CA MET A 228 16.63 1.48 8.02
C MET A 228 16.97 0.37 9.02
N VAL A 229 18.07 -0.36 8.78
CA VAL A 229 18.51 -1.45 9.66
C VAL A 229 19.25 -0.92 10.89
N ASN A 230 20.21 0.01 10.71
CA ASN A 230 21.15 0.39 11.77
C ASN A 230 20.66 1.54 12.65
N ARG A 231 19.81 2.42 12.13
CA ARG A 231 19.34 3.64 12.79
C ARG A 231 17.86 3.93 12.51
N PRO A 232 16.94 2.93 12.73
CA PRO A 232 15.52 3.05 12.40
C PRO A 232 14.87 4.31 13.00
N ALA A 233 15.19 4.64 14.24
CA ALA A 233 14.63 5.79 14.94
C ALA A 233 14.95 7.17 14.30
N THR A 234 15.86 7.23 13.34
CA THR A 234 16.21 8.49 12.64
C THR A 234 15.33 8.77 11.44
N LEU A 235 14.47 7.82 11.02
CA LEU A 235 13.57 7.93 9.90
C LEU A 235 12.14 8.25 10.36
N ASP A 236 11.36 8.95 9.53
CA ASP A 236 9.96 9.30 9.77
C ASP A 236 9.14 9.21 8.49
N THR A 237 9.15 10.24 7.63
CA THR A 237 8.60 10.18 6.29
C THR A 237 9.73 10.01 5.28
N LEU A 238 9.56 9.11 4.34
CA LEU A 238 10.49 8.92 3.23
C LEU A 238 9.75 9.18 1.92
N VAL A 239 10.40 9.80 0.94
CA VAL A 239 9.89 9.86 -0.44
C VAL A 239 10.91 9.25 -1.39
N ALA A 240 10.44 8.39 -2.28
CA ALA A 240 11.29 7.73 -3.25
C ALA A 240 10.58 7.54 -4.59
N THR A 241 11.38 7.28 -5.64
CA THR A 241 10.86 6.90 -6.95
C THR A 241 10.08 5.59 -6.88
N ASN A 242 9.39 5.28 -7.94
CA ASN A 242 8.51 4.10 -8.02
C ASN A 242 9.25 2.81 -7.62
N LEU A 243 10.36 2.48 -8.26
CA LEU A 243 11.13 1.27 -7.97
C LEU A 243 11.85 1.32 -6.61
N HIS A 244 12.47 2.45 -6.27
CA HIS A 244 13.18 2.56 -5.00
C HIS A 244 12.23 2.39 -3.81
N ALA A 245 11.06 3.03 -3.85
CA ALA A 245 10.08 2.93 -2.77
C ALA A 245 9.46 1.52 -2.68
N ASP A 246 9.30 0.81 -3.79
CA ASP A 246 8.83 -0.57 -3.80
C ASP A 246 9.77 -1.47 -2.98
N ILE A 247 11.07 -1.43 -3.30
CA ILE A 247 12.10 -2.20 -2.59
C ILE A 247 12.19 -1.80 -1.11
N LEU A 248 12.20 -0.48 -0.83
CA LEU A 248 12.33 0.01 0.55
C LEU A 248 11.11 -0.33 1.42
N SER A 249 9.92 -0.36 0.85
CA SER A 249 8.72 -0.67 1.63
C SER A 249 8.59 -2.15 1.98
N ASP A 250 9.09 -3.05 1.11
CA ASP A 250 9.15 -4.47 1.43
C ASP A 250 10.18 -4.74 2.53
N LEU A 251 11.33 -4.06 2.45
CA LEU A 251 12.30 -4.08 3.54
C LEU A 251 11.67 -3.54 4.85
N ALA A 252 10.95 -2.40 4.79
CA ALA A 252 10.29 -1.82 5.95
C ALA A 252 9.28 -2.79 6.58
N ALA A 253 8.45 -3.45 5.77
CA ALA A 253 7.48 -4.44 6.23
C ALA A 253 8.16 -5.64 6.90
N ALA A 254 9.24 -6.15 6.31
CA ALA A 254 10.04 -7.22 6.90
C ALA A 254 10.65 -6.80 8.24
N LEU A 255 11.16 -5.56 8.35
CA LEU A 255 11.70 -5.01 9.60
C LEU A 255 10.62 -4.74 10.66
N ALA A 256 9.37 -4.55 10.26
CA ALA A 256 8.22 -4.43 11.17
C ALA A 256 7.64 -5.78 11.61
N GLY A 257 8.12 -6.89 11.06
CA GLY A 257 7.78 -8.26 11.46
C GLY A 257 7.17 -9.12 10.36
N SER A 258 6.36 -8.59 9.43
CA SER A 258 5.78 -9.35 8.33
C SER A 258 5.25 -8.45 7.21
N LEU A 259 5.35 -8.92 5.96
CA LEU A 259 4.63 -8.31 4.83
C LEU A 259 3.11 -8.47 4.97
N GLY A 260 2.65 -9.50 5.67
CA GLY A 260 1.22 -9.78 5.89
C GLY A 260 0.48 -8.73 6.72
N ILE A 261 1.20 -7.85 7.43
CA ILE A 261 0.59 -6.77 8.23
C ILE A 261 0.64 -5.40 7.56
N ALA A 262 1.36 -5.25 6.45
CA ALA A 262 1.64 -3.96 5.84
C ALA A 262 0.56 -3.54 4.84
N PRO A 263 0.03 -2.30 4.96
CA PRO A 263 -0.98 -1.75 4.07
C PRO A 263 -0.38 -0.91 2.96
N THR A 264 -1.21 -0.57 1.98
CA THR A 264 -0.89 0.38 0.91
C THR A 264 -2.13 1.19 0.53
N GLY A 265 -1.95 2.49 0.32
CA GLY A 265 -2.95 3.34 -0.33
C GLY A 265 -2.39 3.92 -1.63
N ASN A 266 -3.05 3.64 -2.75
CA ASN A 266 -2.80 4.30 -4.05
C ASN A 266 -3.77 5.47 -4.16
N ILE A 267 -3.27 6.67 -4.03
CA ILE A 267 -4.08 7.87 -3.80
C ILE A 267 -4.08 8.77 -5.03
N ASP A 268 -5.26 9.22 -5.46
CA ASP A 268 -5.43 10.46 -6.22
C ASP A 268 -5.64 11.60 -5.20
N PRO A 269 -4.61 12.38 -4.87
CA PRO A 269 -4.71 13.42 -3.83
C PRO A 269 -5.72 14.51 -4.16
N GLU A 270 -5.99 14.75 -5.42
CA GLU A 270 -6.99 15.72 -5.91
C GLU A 270 -8.42 15.16 -5.87
N ARG A 271 -8.60 13.86 -5.57
CA ARG A 271 -9.90 13.18 -5.45
C ARG A 271 -10.80 13.29 -6.69
N ARG A 272 -10.20 13.32 -7.87
CA ARG A 272 -10.93 13.31 -9.16
C ARG A 272 -11.48 11.92 -9.48
N TYR A 273 -10.79 10.90 -8.98
CA TYR A 273 -11.08 9.48 -9.17
C TYR A 273 -10.98 8.71 -7.87
N PRO A 274 -11.58 7.51 -7.77
CA PRO A 274 -11.46 6.68 -6.58
C PRO A 274 -10.01 6.28 -6.34
N SER A 275 -9.58 6.37 -5.08
CA SER A 275 -8.30 5.83 -4.60
C SER A 275 -8.44 4.34 -4.31
N MET A 276 -7.34 3.59 -4.36
CA MET A 276 -7.31 2.15 -4.18
C MET A 276 -6.46 1.77 -2.96
N PHE A 277 -7.00 0.90 -2.12
CA PHE A 277 -6.38 0.43 -0.88
C PHE A 277 -6.18 -1.07 -0.94
N GLU A 278 -4.98 -1.55 -0.64
CA GLU A 278 -4.56 -2.94 -0.78
C GLU A 278 -3.50 -3.32 0.25
N PRO A 279 -3.38 -4.58 0.66
CA PRO A 279 -2.21 -5.04 1.40
C PRO A 279 -0.98 -5.03 0.48
N ILE A 280 0.23 -4.93 1.07
CA ILE A 280 1.47 -4.92 0.30
C ILE A 280 1.88 -6.31 -0.22
N HIS A 281 1.42 -7.37 0.46
CA HIS A 281 1.75 -8.76 0.10
C HIS A 281 1.23 -9.15 -1.28
N GLY A 282 1.90 -10.10 -1.93
CA GLY A 282 1.48 -10.68 -3.21
C GLY A 282 0.35 -11.70 -3.07
N SER A 283 0.15 -12.48 -4.12
CA SER A 283 -0.96 -13.44 -4.25
C SER A 283 -0.78 -14.74 -3.44
N ALA A 284 0.44 -15.09 -3.04
CA ALA A 284 0.77 -16.25 -2.19
C ALA A 284 -0.06 -17.52 -2.52
N PHE A 285 0.05 -18.00 -3.75
CA PHE A 285 -0.73 -19.14 -4.27
C PHE A 285 -0.50 -20.44 -3.49
N ASP A 286 0.66 -20.59 -2.85
CA ASP A 286 1.00 -21.74 -2.02
C ASP A 286 0.06 -21.93 -0.82
N ILE A 287 -0.53 -20.84 -0.32
CA ILE A 287 -1.49 -20.88 0.79
C ILE A 287 -2.93 -20.51 0.40
N MET A 288 -3.18 -20.21 -0.88
CA MET A 288 -4.53 -19.88 -1.38
C MET A 288 -5.56 -20.97 -1.06
N GLY A 289 -6.73 -20.58 -0.58
CA GLY A 289 -7.85 -21.46 -0.27
C GLY A 289 -7.67 -22.27 1.02
N LYS A 290 -6.57 -22.05 1.76
CA LYS A 290 -6.30 -22.80 3.01
C LYS A 290 -6.72 -22.05 4.27
N GLY A 291 -7.21 -20.81 4.17
CA GLY A 291 -7.59 -19.99 5.32
C GLY A 291 -6.41 -19.61 6.22
N LEU A 292 -5.21 -19.51 5.65
CA LEU A 292 -3.97 -19.26 6.38
C LEU A 292 -3.42 -17.85 6.18
N ALA A 293 -4.00 -17.09 5.25
CA ALA A 293 -3.58 -15.74 4.94
C ALA A 293 -3.77 -14.80 6.15
N ASN A 294 -2.76 -13.95 6.40
CA ASN A 294 -2.87 -12.90 7.42
C ASN A 294 -3.73 -11.75 6.87
N PRO A 295 -4.91 -11.44 7.46
CA PRO A 295 -5.78 -10.39 6.94
C PRO A 295 -5.42 -8.98 7.47
N VAL A 296 -4.46 -8.86 8.38
CA VAL A 296 -4.12 -7.60 9.07
C VAL A 296 -3.70 -6.51 8.10
N GLY A 297 -2.92 -6.82 7.07
CA GLY A 297 -2.54 -5.86 6.03
C GLY A 297 -3.76 -5.28 5.30
N THR A 298 -4.75 -6.12 5.00
CA THR A 298 -6.02 -5.67 4.40
C THR A 298 -6.84 -4.83 5.40
N PHE A 299 -6.88 -5.21 6.68
CA PHE A 299 -7.59 -4.42 7.69
C PHE A 299 -6.96 -3.06 7.88
N TRP A 300 -5.64 -2.97 7.90
CA TRP A 300 -4.96 -1.68 7.96
C TRP A 300 -5.17 -0.87 6.67
N SER A 301 -5.25 -1.51 5.51
CA SER A 301 -5.66 -0.84 4.26
C SER A 301 -7.10 -0.31 4.36
N CYS A 302 -8.00 -1.00 5.07
CA CYS A 302 -9.34 -0.50 5.39
C CYS A 302 -9.30 0.71 6.35
N VAL A 303 -8.34 0.77 7.28
CA VAL A 303 -8.09 1.98 8.09
C VAL A 303 -7.78 3.17 7.20
N MET A 304 -6.83 3.01 6.27
CA MET A 304 -6.45 4.05 5.31
C MET A 304 -7.62 4.46 4.40
N LEU A 305 -8.45 3.50 3.99
CA LEU A 305 -9.67 3.75 3.22
C LEU A 305 -10.66 4.63 4.02
N LEU A 306 -10.88 4.32 5.29
CA LEU A 306 -11.75 5.10 6.17
C LEU A 306 -11.22 6.52 6.39
N GLU A 307 -9.92 6.68 6.64
CA GLU A 307 -9.27 7.99 6.73
C GLU A 307 -9.46 8.80 5.45
N HIS A 308 -9.28 8.16 4.29
CA HIS A 308 -9.51 8.79 3.00
C HIS A 308 -10.96 9.22 2.80
N LEU A 309 -11.93 8.44 3.25
CA LEU A 309 -13.35 8.79 3.20
C LEU A 309 -13.76 9.85 4.24
N GLY A 310 -12.88 10.20 5.19
CA GLY A 310 -13.12 11.16 6.26
C GLY A 310 -13.76 10.55 7.52
N GLU A 311 -13.88 9.23 7.59
CA GLU A 311 -14.44 8.49 8.74
C GLU A 311 -13.33 8.20 9.78
N VAL A 312 -12.73 9.28 10.31
CA VAL A 312 -11.52 9.24 11.16
C VAL A 312 -11.74 8.46 12.46
N GLU A 313 -12.90 8.59 13.09
CA GLU A 313 -13.20 7.86 14.34
C GLU A 313 -13.35 6.36 14.09
N ALA A 314 -13.98 5.98 12.97
CA ALA A 314 -14.08 4.58 12.57
C ALA A 314 -12.70 3.98 12.21
N ALA A 315 -11.87 4.77 11.54
CA ALA A 315 -10.48 4.39 11.25
C ALA A 315 -9.69 4.13 12.54
N ARG A 316 -9.81 5.03 13.53
CA ARG A 316 -9.18 4.88 14.85
C ARG A 316 -9.67 3.64 15.58
N THR A 317 -10.98 3.40 15.60
CA THR A 317 -11.59 2.21 16.21
C THR A 317 -11.07 0.93 15.58
N LEU A 318 -11.00 0.87 14.24
CA LEU A 318 -10.46 -0.29 13.55
C LEU A 318 -8.98 -0.50 13.87
N MET A 319 -8.18 0.57 13.88
CA MET A 319 -6.76 0.45 14.21
C MET A 319 -6.53 -0.05 15.63
N GLN A 320 -7.31 0.44 16.61
CA GLN A 320 -7.28 -0.07 17.98
C GLN A 320 -7.67 -1.55 18.08
N ALA A 321 -8.67 -1.99 17.31
CA ALA A 321 -9.06 -3.41 17.26
C ALA A 321 -7.91 -4.28 16.69
N ILE A 322 -7.25 -3.82 15.63
CA ILE A 322 -6.07 -4.48 15.05
C ILE A 322 -4.95 -4.61 16.09
N GLU A 323 -4.62 -3.51 16.79
CA GLU A 323 -3.57 -3.50 17.81
C GLU A 323 -3.87 -4.45 18.98
N GLN A 324 -5.12 -4.50 19.42
CA GLN A 324 -5.53 -5.45 20.46
C GLN A 324 -5.41 -6.91 20.02
N VAL A 325 -5.76 -7.21 18.76
CA VAL A 325 -5.67 -8.56 18.20
C VAL A 325 -4.22 -8.98 17.97
N THR A 326 -3.38 -8.10 17.44
CA THR A 326 -1.95 -8.41 17.25
C THR A 326 -1.19 -8.52 18.57
N ALA A 327 -1.67 -7.89 19.65
CA ALA A 327 -1.10 -8.06 21.00
C ALA A 327 -1.30 -9.46 21.59
N GLU A 328 -2.18 -10.30 21.01
CA GLU A 328 -2.48 -11.65 21.49
C GLU A 328 -1.77 -12.72 20.65
N PRO A 329 -0.69 -13.37 21.13
CA PRO A 329 0.04 -14.38 20.35
C PRO A 329 -0.81 -15.55 19.85
N ALA A 330 -1.90 -15.89 20.57
CA ALA A 330 -2.83 -16.93 20.15
C ALA A 330 -3.59 -16.61 18.84
N LEU A 331 -3.63 -15.33 18.45
CA LEU A 331 -4.26 -14.83 17.21
C LEU A 331 -3.24 -14.56 16.11
N HIS A 332 -1.96 -14.88 16.32
CA HIS A 332 -0.94 -14.76 15.29
C HIS A 332 -1.11 -15.81 14.20
N THR A 333 -1.05 -15.40 12.96
CA THR A 333 -0.99 -16.25 11.79
C THR A 333 0.41 -16.83 11.57
N ARG A 334 0.60 -17.70 10.58
CA ARG A 334 1.88 -18.42 10.37
C ARG A 334 3.06 -17.48 10.10
N ASP A 335 2.87 -16.42 9.37
CA ASP A 335 3.88 -15.40 9.07
C ASP A 335 4.35 -14.63 10.31
N LEU A 336 3.54 -14.65 11.38
CA LEU A 336 3.86 -14.08 12.69
C LEU A 336 4.27 -15.18 13.73
N GLY A 337 4.51 -16.40 13.26
CA GLY A 337 4.93 -17.52 14.12
C GLY A 337 3.80 -18.24 14.87
N GLY A 338 2.53 -17.93 14.59
CA GLY A 338 1.36 -18.55 15.19
C GLY A 338 0.67 -19.59 14.31
N ASN A 339 -0.58 -19.92 14.62
CA ASN A 339 -1.38 -20.89 13.90
C ASN A 339 -2.83 -20.42 13.68
N ALA A 340 -3.15 -19.16 13.96
CA ALA A 340 -4.48 -18.63 13.75
C ALA A 340 -4.83 -18.60 12.27
N THR A 341 -6.09 -18.86 11.96
CA THR A 341 -6.62 -18.79 10.60
C THR A 341 -7.07 -17.37 10.26
N THR A 342 -7.18 -17.06 8.96
CA THR A 342 -7.76 -15.80 8.45
C THR A 342 -9.10 -15.50 9.12
N GLN A 343 -9.97 -16.50 9.26
CA GLN A 343 -11.30 -16.35 9.86
C GLN A 343 -11.23 -16.06 11.37
N GLN A 344 -10.32 -16.70 12.12
CA GLN A 344 -10.16 -16.46 13.56
C GLN A 344 -9.71 -15.02 13.82
N VAL A 345 -8.74 -14.52 13.05
CA VAL A 345 -8.28 -13.14 13.15
C VAL A 345 -9.39 -12.15 12.77
N THR A 346 -10.13 -12.43 11.71
CA THR A 346 -11.27 -11.60 11.27
C THR A 346 -12.35 -11.52 12.35
N GLN A 347 -12.74 -12.66 12.92
CA GLN A 347 -13.73 -12.70 13.99
C GLN A 347 -13.26 -11.95 15.23
N ALA A 348 -12.00 -12.12 15.63
CA ALA A 348 -11.44 -11.42 16.78
C ALA A 348 -11.48 -9.89 16.60
N VAL A 349 -11.12 -9.36 15.42
CA VAL A 349 -11.22 -7.92 15.13
C VAL A 349 -12.67 -7.44 15.20
N ARG A 350 -13.63 -8.16 14.64
CA ARG A 350 -15.06 -7.84 14.72
C ARG A 350 -15.57 -7.79 16.17
N ASP A 351 -15.14 -8.74 16.99
CA ASP A 351 -15.52 -8.81 18.41
C ASP A 351 -14.96 -7.62 19.19
N ARG A 352 -13.72 -7.16 18.91
CA ARG A 352 -13.14 -5.96 19.51
C ARG A 352 -13.91 -4.70 19.10
N ILE A 353 -14.27 -4.56 17.83
CA ILE A 353 -15.10 -3.45 17.33
C ILE A 353 -16.45 -3.42 18.09
N ALA A 354 -17.13 -4.57 18.20
CA ALA A 354 -18.40 -4.67 18.89
C ALA A 354 -18.28 -4.38 20.40
N ALA A 355 -17.19 -4.77 21.03
CA ALA A 355 -16.93 -4.48 22.45
C ALA A 355 -16.72 -2.99 22.71
N MET A 356 -15.92 -2.32 21.85
CA MET A 356 -15.69 -0.86 21.96
C MET A 356 -16.98 -0.06 21.76
N ALA A 357 -17.86 -0.48 20.84
CA ALA A 357 -19.15 0.19 20.61
C ALA A 357 -20.14 0.10 21.79
N ARG A 358 -19.94 -0.84 22.72
CA ARG A 358 -20.80 -1.03 23.93
C ARG A 358 -20.31 -0.24 25.15
N GLN A 359 -19.08 0.27 25.12
CA GLN A 359 -18.58 1.10 26.22
C GLN A 359 -19.18 2.51 26.09
N PRO A 360 -19.94 3.00 27.08
CA PRO A 360 -20.42 4.38 27.05
C PRO A 360 -19.22 5.33 27.12
N VAL A 361 -19.25 6.37 26.29
CA VAL A 361 -18.30 7.48 26.30
C VAL A 361 -18.38 8.26 27.60
#